data_c08cbc218ac0351cd0eb195da81c49ba
#
_entry.id   c08cbc218ac0351cd0eb195da81c49ba
#
_cell.length_a   1.000
_cell.length_b   1.000
_cell.length_c   1.000
_cell.angle_alpha   90.00
_cell.angle_beta   90.00
_cell.angle_gamma   90.00
#
_symmetry.space_group_name_H-M   'P 1'
#
loop_
_entity.id
_entity.type
_entity.pdbx_description
1 polymer ?
#
loop_
_entity_poly.entity_id
_entity_poly.type
_entity_poly.pdbx_seq_one_letter_code
_entity_poly.pdbx_strand_id
1 'polypeptide(L)'
;MKVFVTGVAGQLGHDVMNDLAARGYEGIGTDIAPQYSGADDGTSVTTMPYVSLDITDRDAVEKTITELKPDVVVHCAAWTAVDLAEDDDKKAKVHAINADGTQNIADACKKIDAKMVYISTDYVFDGQGTTPWQPDCKDYAPLNVYGQTKLDGELAVANTLE
;
A
#
# COMPACT_ATOMS: atom_id res chain seq x y z
N MET A 1 -17.63 -2.71 -9.69
CA MET A 1 -16.16 -2.64 -9.59
C MET A 1 -15.78 -3.16 -8.22
N LYS A 2 -14.92 -4.15 -8.19
CA LYS A 2 -14.40 -4.77 -6.96
C LYS A 2 -13.03 -4.17 -6.64
N VAL A 3 -12.86 -3.64 -5.44
CA VAL A 3 -11.64 -2.96 -5.00
C VAL A 3 -11.05 -3.68 -3.80
N PHE A 4 -9.78 -4.05 -3.88
CA PHE A 4 -9.03 -4.64 -2.78
C PHE A 4 -8.16 -3.56 -2.14
N VAL A 5 -8.30 -3.35 -0.83
CA VAL A 5 -7.63 -2.27 -0.10
C VAL A 5 -6.71 -2.86 0.96
N THR A 6 -5.42 -2.56 0.91
CA THR A 6 -4.46 -3.00 1.93
C THR A 6 -4.30 -1.93 3.02
N GLY A 7 -3.95 -2.33 4.24
CA GLY A 7 -3.71 -1.40 5.34
C GLY A 7 -4.99 -0.75 5.89
N VAL A 8 -6.10 -1.51 5.90
CA VAL A 8 -7.42 -0.96 6.30
C VAL A 8 -7.55 -0.67 7.79
N ALA A 9 -6.65 -1.19 8.63
CA ALA A 9 -6.59 -0.82 10.04
C ALA A 9 -5.93 0.56 10.27
N GLY A 10 -5.26 1.12 9.26
CA GLY A 10 -4.72 2.48 9.26
C GLY A 10 -5.75 3.52 8.84
N GLN A 11 -5.45 4.80 9.09
CA GLN A 11 -6.34 5.92 8.81
C GLN A 11 -6.79 5.96 7.33
N LEU A 12 -5.86 5.96 6.38
CA LEU A 12 -6.19 6.10 4.97
C LEU A 12 -6.98 4.89 4.44
N GLY A 13 -6.54 3.67 4.77
CA GLY A 13 -7.25 2.46 4.32
C GLY A 13 -8.68 2.39 4.87
N HIS A 14 -8.89 2.80 6.13
CA HIS A 14 -10.21 2.94 6.74
C HIS A 14 -11.10 3.91 5.94
N ASP A 15 -10.60 5.10 5.63
CA ASP A 15 -11.37 6.12 4.91
C ASP A 15 -11.67 5.68 3.47
N VAL A 16 -10.72 5.02 2.79
CA VAL A 16 -10.94 4.45 1.45
C VAL A 16 -12.08 3.43 1.48
N MET A 17 -12.10 2.51 2.45
CA MET A 17 -13.17 1.51 2.57
C MET A 17 -14.54 2.15 2.76
N ASN A 18 -14.63 3.19 3.58
CA ASN A 18 -15.86 3.92 3.82
C ASN A 18 -16.35 4.68 2.58
N ASP A 19 -15.43 5.31 1.84
CA ASP A 19 -15.78 6.02 0.59
C ASP A 19 -16.22 5.03 -0.51
N LEU A 20 -15.60 3.86 -0.61
CA LEU A 20 -16.04 2.79 -1.53
C LEU A 20 -17.49 2.36 -1.24
N ALA A 21 -17.83 2.16 0.04
CA ALA A 21 -19.20 1.83 0.43
C ALA A 21 -20.19 2.94 0.09
N ALA A 22 -19.83 4.20 0.38
CA ALA A 22 -20.66 5.37 0.08
C ALA A 22 -20.93 5.53 -1.43
N ARG A 23 -19.98 5.09 -2.27
CA ARG A 23 -20.09 5.10 -3.74
C ARG A 23 -20.73 3.83 -4.34
N GLY A 24 -21.05 2.85 -3.51
CA GLY A 24 -21.65 1.59 -3.97
C GLY A 24 -20.66 0.64 -4.67
N TYR A 25 -19.37 0.73 -4.39
CA TYR A 25 -18.37 -0.21 -4.85
C TYR A 25 -18.22 -1.40 -3.87
N GLU A 26 -17.84 -2.55 -4.41
CA GLU A 26 -17.50 -3.72 -3.60
C GLU A 26 -16.08 -3.58 -3.07
N GLY A 27 -15.94 -3.25 -1.79
CA GLY A 27 -14.64 -3.16 -1.10
C GLY A 27 -14.33 -4.45 -0.36
N ILE A 28 -13.06 -4.91 -0.45
CA ILE A 28 -12.51 -5.98 0.36
C ILE A 28 -11.27 -5.44 1.04
N GLY A 29 -11.27 -5.42 2.38
CA GLY A 29 -10.17 -4.92 3.19
C GLY A 29 -9.18 -5.98 3.58
N THR A 30 -7.90 -5.61 3.72
CA THR A 30 -6.87 -6.50 4.28
C THR A 30 -5.90 -5.75 5.17
N ASP A 31 -5.44 -6.44 6.19
CA ASP A 31 -4.34 -6.04 7.06
C ASP A 31 -3.67 -7.30 7.64
N ILE A 32 -2.55 -7.14 8.38
CA ILE A 32 -1.80 -8.27 8.94
C ILE A 32 -2.52 -8.96 10.10
N ALA A 33 -3.39 -8.27 10.83
CA ALA A 33 -4.11 -8.85 11.95
C ALA A 33 -5.09 -9.95 11.49
N PRO A 34 -5.34 -10.99 12.29
CA PRO A 34 -6.25 -12.08 11.91
C PRO A 34 -7.70 -11.63 11.75
N GLN A 35 -8.07 -10.49 12.32
CA GLN A 35 -9.36 -9.82 12.18
C GLN A 35 -9.13 -8.32 12.09
N TYR A 36 -10.08 -7.56 11.54
CA TYR A 36 -10.00 -6.12 11.52
C TYR A 36 -9.70 -5.56 12.92
N SER A 37 -8.66 -4.75 13.02
CA SER A 37 -8.14 -4.21 14.29
C SER A 37 -8.01 -2.68 14.30
N GLY A 38 -8.59 -2.00 13.29
CA GLY A 38 -8.64 -0.54 13.21
C GLY A 38 -9.71 0.07 14.10
N ALA A 39 -10.12 1.30 13.81
CA ALA A 39 -11.15 2.00 14.55
C ALA A 39 -12.51 1.28 14.44
N ASP A 40 -13.12 0.95 15.57
CA ASP A 40 -14.48 0.41 15.65
C ASP A 40 -15.45 1.57 15.92
N ASP A 41 -15.73 2.33 14.88
CA ASP A 41 -16.59 3.52 14.92
C ASP A 41 -17.98 3.27 14.32
N GLY A 42 -18.31 2.02 14.02
CA GLY A 42 -19.57 1.62 13.40
C GLY A 42 -19.69 1.95 11.93
N THR A 43 -18.60 2.34 11.29
CA THR A 43 -18.58 2.64 9.84
C THR A 43 -18.49 1.38 8.99
N SER A 44 -18.61 1.55 7.68
CA SER A 44 -18.70 0.43 6.72
C SER A 44 -17.46 -0.47 6.70
N VAL A 45 -16.29 0.04 7.07
CA VAL A 45 -15.05 -0.76 7.12
C VAL A 45 -15.17 -1.96 8.06
N THR A 46 -15.92 -1.83 9.16
CA THR A 46 -16.12 -2.90 10.14
C THR A 46 -17.04 -4.02 9.67
N THR A 47 -17.85 -3.75 8.64
CA THR A 47 -18.86 -4.68 8.10
C THR A 47 -18.51 -5.22 6.71
N MET A 48 -17.53 -4.64 6.02
CA MET A 48 -17.08 -5.11 4.71
C MET A 48 -16.23 -6.39 4.83
N PRO A 49 -16.16 -7.21 3.78
CA PRO A 49 -15.28 -8.38 3.76
C PRO A 49 -13.85 -8.02 4.13
N TYR A 50 -13.25 -8.82 4.99
CA TYR A 50 -11.87 -8.66 5.46
C TYR A 50 -11.08 -9.96 5.26
N VAL A 51 -9.84 -9.82 4.81
CA VAL A 51 -8.89 -10.93 4.64
C VAL A 51 -7.61 -10.59 5.40
N SER A 52 -7.19 -11.48 6.32
CA SER A 52 -5.87 -11.36 6.94
C SER A 52 -4.79 -11.69 5.93
N LEU A 53 -3.84 -10.77 5.71
CA LEU A 53 -2.77 -10.94 4.74
C LEU A 53 -1.51 -10.18 5.18
N ASP A 54 -0.39 -10.89 5.25
CA ASP A 54 0.94 -10.29 5.30
C ASP A 54 1.42 -10.02 3.87
N ILE A 55 1.57 -8.75 3.51
CA ILE A 55 2.01 -8.38 2.15
C ILE A 55 3.45 -8.80 1.84
N THR A 56 4.25 -9.15 2.86
CA THR A 56 5.61 -9.66 2.68
C THR A 56 5.63 -11.15 2.30
N ASP A 57 4.52 -11.87 2.48
CA ASP A 57 4.35 -13.25 2.02
C ASP A 57 3.87 -13.26 0.56
N ARG A 58 4.81 -13.46 -0.35
CA ARG A 58 4.57 -13.43 -1.80
C ARG A 58 3.52 -14.43 -2.24
N ASP A 59 3.60 -15.66 -1.74
CA ASP A 59 2.69 -16.74 -2.16
C ASP A 59 1.27 -16.48 -1.67
N ALA A 60 1.13 -15.98 -0.43
CA ALA A 60 -0.15 -15.59 0.13
C ALA A 60 -0.77 -14.41 -0.64
N VAL A 61 0.03 -13.40 -1.00
CA VAL A 61 -0.41 -12.25 -1.81
C VAL A 61 -0.91 -12.71 -3.17
N GLU A 62 -0.09 -13.49 -3.90
CA GLU A 62 -0.45 -13.98 -5.22
C GLU A 62 -1.74 -14.81 -5.18
N LYS A 63 -1.83 -15.74 -4.24
CA LYS A 63 -3.02 -16.58 -4.06
C LYS A 63 -4.26 -15.73 -3.79
N THR A 64 -4.19 -14.82 -2.81
CA THR A 64 -5.33 -14.01 -2.40
C THR A 64 -5.85 -13.14 -3.54
N ILE A 65 -4.97 -12.40 -4.21
CA ILE A 65 -5.36 -11.50 -5.31
C ILE A 65 -5.87 -12.30 -6.51
N THR A 66 -5.26 -13.45 -6.82
CA THR A 66 -5.71 -14.31 -7.94
C THR A 66 -7.07 -14.94 -7.67
N GLU A 67 -7.38 -15.33 -6.43
CA GLU A 67 -8.68 -15.89 -6.05
C GLU A 67 -9.77 -14.81 -6.01
N LEU A 68 -9.49 -13.66 -5.43
CA LEU A 68 -10.44 -12.55 -5.31
C LEU A 68 -10.72 -11.84 -6.63
N LYS A 69 -9.73 -11.74 -7.50
CA LYS A 69 -9.80 -11.05 -8.82
C LYS A 69 -10.40 -9.64 -8.70
N PRO A 70 -9.78 -8.73 -7.94
CA PRO A 70 -10.22 -7.35 -7.91
C PRO A 70 -9.96 -6.66 -9.25
N ASP A 71 -10.79 -5.66 -9.58
CA ASP A 71 -10.56 -4.77 -10.72
C ASP A 71 -9.43 -3.76 -10.41
N VAL A 72 -9.33 -3.37 -9.12
CA VAL A 72 -8.37 -2.37 -8.63
C VAL A 72 -7.85 -2.78 -7.26
N VAL A 73 -6.55 -2.57 -7.03
CA VAL A 73 -5.92 -2.63 -5.71
C VAL A 73 -5.53 -1.23 -5.27
N VAL A 74 -6.01 -0.79 -4.09
CA VAL A 74 -5.55 0.45 -3.43
C VAL A 74 -4.59 0.04 -2.31
N HIS A 75 -3.31 0.32 -2.53
CA HIS A 75 -2.25 -0.13 -1.63
C HIS A 75 -1.89 0.97 -0.61
N CYS A 76 -2.52 0.88 0.58
CA CYS A 76 -2.30 1.80 1.70
C CYS A 76 -1.37 1.22 2.78
N ALA A 77 -1.10 -0.09 2.77
CA ALA A 77 -0.22 -0.71 3.75
C ALA A 77 1.22 -0.22 3.57
N ALA A 78 1.81 0.29 4.64
CA ALA A 78 3.19 0.74 4.66
C ALA A 78 3.72 0.84 6.09
N TRP A 79 5.03 0.73 6.26
CA TRP A 79 5.71 1.21 7.46
C TRP A 79 5.86 2.73 7.36
N THR A 80 5.23 3.48 8.26
CA THR A 80 5.20 4.96 8.22
C THR A 80 5.89 5.63 9.40
N ALA A 81 6.44 4.86 10.35
CA ALA A 81 7.20 5.39 11.48
C ALA A 81 8.62 5.77 11.01
N VAL A 82 8.76 6.98 10.47
CA VAL A 82 9.96 7.49 9.78
C VAL A 82 11.20 7.37 10.66
N ASP A 83 11.14 7.89 11.90
CA ASP A 83 12.29 7.89 12.80
C ASP A 83 12.71 6.47 13.19
N LEU A 84 11.75 5.58 13.47
CA LEU A 84 12.02 4.18 13.79
C LEU A 84 12.58 3.38 12.60
N ALA A 85 12.38 3.85 11.38
CA ALA A 85 12.94 3.21 10.19
C ALA A 85 14.46 3.34 10.14
N GLU A 86 15.05 4.30 10.85
CA GLU A 86 16.51 4.48 10.92
C GLU A 86 17.20 3.50 11.88
N ASP A 87 16.46 2.83 12.75
CA ASP A 87 17.03 1.81 13.63
C ASP A 87 17.57 0.63 12.81
N ASP A 88 18.82 0.23 13.04
CA ASP A 88 19.51 -0.80 12.24
C ASP A 88 18.76 -2.14 12.24
N ASP A 89 18.11 -2.49 13.35
CA ASP A 89 17.30 -3.71 13.48
C ASP A 89 15.94 -3.63 12.78
N LYS A 90 15.52 -2.46 12.31
CA LYS A 90 14.25 -2.23 11.62
C LYS A 90 14.39 -2.11 10.10
N LYS A 91 15.52 -1.64 9.59
CA LYS A 91 15.73 -1.35 8.16
C LYS A 91 15.30 -2.48 7.24
N ALA A 92 15.69 -3.71 7.54
CA ALA A 92 15.29 -4.87 6.74
C ALA A 92 13.78 -5.09 6.73
N LYS A 93 13.10 -4.89 7.86
CA LYS A 93 11.64 -5.01 7.97
C LYS A 93 10.92 -3.88 7.22
N VAL A 94 11.43 -2.65 7.32
CA VAL A 94 10.89 -1.50 6.60
C VAL A 94 10.97 -1.72 5.10
N HIS A 95 12.12 -2.20 4.59
CA HIS A 95 12.30 -2.54 3.19
C HIS A 95 11.35 -3.67 2.76
N ALA A 96 11.27 -4.75 3.54
CA ALA A 96 10.37 -5.87 3.25
C ALA A 96 8.90 -5.42 3.12
N ILE A 97 8.44 -4.47 3.95
CA ILE A 97 7.06 -3.98 3.90
C ILE A 97 6.88 -2.99 2.73
N ASN A 98 7.73 -1.95 2.65
CA ASN A 98 7.50 -0.82 1.74
C ASN A 98 7.92 -1.12 0.29
N ALA A 99 8.96 -1.92 0.09
CA ALA A 99 9.48 -2.27 -1.23
C ALA A 99 9.03 -3.67 -1.67
N ASP A 100 9.44 -4.73 -0.95
CA ASP A 100 9.18 -6.11 -1.37
C ASP A 100 7.67 -6.43 -1.32
N GLY A 101 6.97 -6.00 -0.27
CA GLY A 101 5.51 -6.16 -0.17
C GLY A 101 4.76 -5.43 -1.29
N THR A 102 5.20 -4.22 -1.65
CA THR A 102 4.66 -3.49 -2.79
C THR A 102 4.92 -4.22 -4.11
N GLN A 103 6.13 -4.77 -4.31
CA GLN A 103 6.46 -5.59 -5.48
C GLN A 103 5.55 -6.83 -5.57
N ASN A 104 5.30 -7.52 -4.45
CA ASN A 104 4.41 -8.68 -4.42
C ASN A 104 2.99 -8.33 -4.88
N ILE A 105 2.46 -7.19 -4.42
CA ILE A 105 1.14 -6.68 -4.85
C ILE A 105 1.15 -6.33 -6.34
N ALA A 106 2.18 -5.64 -6.83
CA ALA A 106 2.29 -5.26 -8.24
C ALA A 106 2.37 -6.49 -9.17
N ASP A 107 3.18 -7.50 -8.80
CA ASP A 107 3.29 -8.77 -9.54
C ASP A 107 1.92 -9.48 -9.64
N ALA A 108 1.20 -9.53 -8.52
CA ALA A 108 -0.12 -10.15 -8.49
C ALA A 108 -1.16 -9.38 -9.32
N CYS A 109 -1.13 -8.04 -9.28
CA CYS A 109 -1.97 -7.18 -10.13
C CYS A 109 -1.70 -7.43 -11.61
N LYS A 110 -0.42 -7.47 -12.02
CA LYS A 110 -0.02 -7.77 -13.40
C LYS A 110 -0.57 -9.11 -13.88
N LYS A 111 -0.52 -10.12 -13.02
CA LYS A 111 -0.97 -11.49 -13.37
C LYS A 111 -2.45 -11.58 -13.71
N ILE A 112 -3.29 -10.72 -13.13
CA ILE A 112 -4.75 -10.70 -13.33
C ILE A 112 -5.24 -9.48 -14.12
N ASP A 113 -4.34 -8.64 -14.63
CA ASP A 113 -4.64 -7.39 -15.32
C ASP A 113 -5.45 -6.39 -14.48
N ALA A 114 -5.19 -6.36 -13.16
CA ALA A 114 -5.81 -5.41 -12.26
C ALA A 114 -5.03 -4.09 -12.23
N LYS A 115 -5.75 -2.98 -12.05
CA LYS A 115 -5.12 -1.68 -11.81
C LYS A 115 -4.60 -1.59 -10.38
N MET A 116 -3.54 -0.80 -10.17
CA MET A 116 -3.01 -0.52 -8.84
C MET A 116 -2.92 0.98 -8.59
N VAL A 117 -3.35 1.41 -7.40
CA VAL A 117 -3.09 2.74 -6.85
C VAL A 117 -2.10 2.57 -5.72
N TYR A 118 -0.90 3.12 -5.87
CA TYR A 118 0.14 3.12 -4.86
C TYR A 118 0.22 4.49 -4.16
N ILE A 119 0.30 4.49 -2.84
CA ILE A 119 0.45 5.72 -2.06
C ILE A 119 1.93 5.97 -1.82
N SER A 120 2.50 6.92 -2.55
CA SER A 120 3.87 7.38 -2.37
C SER A 120 3.97 8.54 -1.37
N THR A 121 5.10 9.24 -1.35
CA THR A 121 5.42 10.34 -0.43
C THR A 121 6.37 11.32 -1.07
N ASP A 122 6.36 12.57 -0.62
CA ASP A 122 7.36 13.58 -0.97
C ASP A 122 8.76 13.32 -0.38
N TYR A 123 8.88 12.39 0.58
CA TYR A 123 10.19 11.93 1.10
C TYR A 123 11.05 11.20 0.05
N VAL A 124 10.53 10.95 -1.15
CA VAL A 124 11.33 10.46 -2.29
C VAL A 124 12.25 11.54 -2.87
N PHE A 125 12.05 12.81 -2.49
CA PHE A 125 12.86 13.95 -2.88
C PHE A 125 13.69 14.48 -1.71
N ASP A 126 14.64 15.40 -1.99
CA ASP A 126 15.54 15.98 -1.00
C ASP A 126 14.92 17.12 -0.14
N GLY A 127 13.69 17.49 -0.42
CA GLY A 127 13.00 18.57 0.30
C GLY A 127 13.57 19.97 0.06
N GLN A 128 14.46 20.16 -0.92
CA GLN A 128 15.08 21.43 -1.21
C GLN A 128 14.26 22.23 -2.24
N GLY A 129 14.40 23.55 -2.16
CA GLY A 129 13.72 24.45 -3.10
C GLY A 129 12.46 25.09 -2.54
N THR A 130 11.84 25.95 -3.35
CA THR A 130 10.66 26.76 -2.98
C THR A 130 9.48 26.58 -3.92
N THR A 131 9.65 25.73 -4.95
CA THR A 131 8.61 25.40 -5.93
C THR A 131 8.10 23.98 -5.69
N PRO A 132 6.78 23.73 -5.83
CA PRO A 132 6.23 22.39 -5.73
C PRO A 132 6.84 21.44 -6.78
N TRP A 133 7.08 20.19 -6.40
CA TRP A 133 7.47 19.12 -7.32
C TRP A 133 6.39 18.89 -8.37
N GLN A 134 6.80 18.63 -9.60
CA GLN A 134 5.87 18.28 -10.67
C GLN A 134 5.57 16.77 -10.64
N PRO A 135 4.38 16.32 -11.10
CA PRO A 135 4.00 14.91 -11.07
C PRO A 135 4.92 13.97 -11.87
N ASP A 136 5.63 14.51 -12.87
CA ASP A 136 6.57 13.79 -13.73
C ASP A 136 8.03 13.95 -13.32
N CYS A 137 8.29 14.64 -12.20
CA CYS A 137 9.64 14.83 -11.67
C CYS A 137 10.24 13.49 -11.23
N LYS A 138 11.45 13.20 -11.71
CA LYS A 138 12.22 12.00 -11.38
C LYS A 138 13.56 12.32 -10.71
N ASP A 139 13.72 13.54 -10.22
CA ASP A 139 14.92 13.99 -9.50
C ASP A 139 14.89 13.45 -8.06
N TYR A 140 14.76 12.12 -7.96
CA TYR A 140 14.67 11.42 -6.68
C TYR A 140 15.96 11.57 -5.89
N ALA A 141 15.85 11.92 -4.62
CA ALA A 141 16.95 12.08 -3.68
C ALA A 141 16.50 11.85 -2.23
N PRO A 142 16.01 10.67 -1.86
CA PRO A 142 15.52 10.39 -0.52
C PRO A 142 16.64 10.54 0.52
N LEU A 143 16.32 11.16 1.66
CA LEU A 143 17.29 11.47 2.71
C LEU A 143 17.26 10.48 3.89
N ASN A 144 16.32 9.55 3.90
CA ASN A 144 16.14 8.60 4.98
C ASN A 144 15.67 7.23 4.48
N VAL A 145 15.70 6.22 5.36
CA VAL A 145 15.32 4.84 5.04
C VAL A 145 13.86 4.76 4.60
N TYR A 146 12.96 5.49 5.28
CA TYR A 146 11.55 5.53 4.89
C TYR A 146 11.37 6.01 3.44
N GLY A 147 11.94 7.18 3.11
CA GLY A 147 11.86 7.74 1.76
C GLY A 147 12.47 6.81 0.70
N GLN A 148 13.64 6.21 0.98
CA GLN A 148 14.27 5.26 0.07
C GLN A 148 13.38 4.04 -0.18
N THR A 149 12.85 3.42 0.87
CA THR A 149 12.00 2.22 0.70
C THR A 149 10.65 2.51 0.05
N LYS A 150 10.12 3.73 0.22
CA LYS A 150 8.93 4.18 -0.49
C LYS A 150 9.21 4.43 -1.97
N LEU A 151 10.39 4.98 -2.31
CA LEU A 151 10.84 5.11 -3.69
C LEU A 151 11.04 3.74 -4.35
N ASP A 152 11.65 2.80 -3.66
CA ASP A 152 11.84 1.43 -4.18
C ASP A 152 10.48 0.79 -4.51
N GLY A 153 9.46 1.00 -3.66
CA GLY A 153 8.08 0.59 -3.93
C GLY A 153 7.46 1.29 -5.15
N GLU A 154 7.65 2.61 -5.31
CA GLU A 154 7.17 3.35 -6.47
C GLU A 154 7.77 2.82 -7.77
N LEU A 155 9.09 2.60 -7.77
CA LEU A 155 9.81 2.03 -8.92
C LEU A 155 9.38 0.59 -9.21
N ALA A 156 9.09 -0.21 -8.17
CA ALA A 156 8.56 -1.56 -8.34
C ALA A 156 7.22 -1.56 -9.09
N VAL A 157 6.31 -0.66 -8.72
CA VAL A 157 5.00 -0.50 -9.40
C VAL A 157 5.19 -0.05 -10.84
N ALA A 158 5.96 1.02 -11.07
CA ALA A 158 6.21 1.56 -12.41
C ALA A 158 6.84 0.52 -13.35
N ASN A 159 7.88 -0.17 -12.90
CA ASN A 159 8.58 -1.19 -13.71
C ASN A 159 7.71 -2.44 -13.98
N THR A 160 6.68 -2.68 -13.17
CA THR A 160 5.84 -3.87 -13.29
C THR A 160 4.59 -3.63 -14.11
N LEU A 161 3.92 -2.47 -13.94
CA LEU A 161 2.56 -2.21 -14.44
C LEU A 161 2.49 -1.15 -15.55
N GLU A 162 3.59 -0.45 -15.86
CA GLU A 162 3.67 0.53 -16.96
C GLU A 162 4.24 -0.07 -18.26
#